data_2e687d1c1297ce69478e66b376040e39
#
_entry.id   2e687d1c1297ce69478e66b376040e39
#
_cell.length_a   1.000
_cell.length_b   1.000
_cell.length_c   1.000
_cell.angle_alpha   90.00
_cell.angle_beta   90.00
_cell.angle_gamma   90.00
#
_symmetry.space_group_name_H-M   'P 1'
#
loop_
_entity.id
_entity.type
_entity.pdbx_description
1 polymer ?
#
loop_
_entity_poly.entity_id
_entity_poly.type
_entity_poly.pdbx_seq_one_letter_code
_entity_poly.pdbx_strand_id
1 'polypeptide(L)'
;GDEYSRITFISNNKLAFMILGSDGNFKAAYKTSSVFRDFSAWYHICVAVDTGQSTNTNRVKLYVNGTLQTLLGGGDLIHPDQNYDTHFNDASYKHWIGNEPGGDGSFDGHMAEINWVDGLQLDPTSFTETDTTWGHLKPKRYTGAYGTNGFHMNFHSSGNLGLTGGYVDTGANYAVANLAASDQSFDSPTNNFAQWNFNTKNSDLTLSNAGTRAESGTNTAHSNIRATMGMPNGSGKWYCECLNNEAIGGTTAVAFGVTLGQFDWFANTHPISSSSGFYGSYHSSGADIASNGASTGTISVAGNRSIWQIAYNSDNGQFWFGINNTWYEADGGTSSNPSNGTNPTATVADAGA
;
A
#
# COMPACT_ATOMS: atom_id res chain seq x y z
N GLY A 1 -20.29 -21.63 -20.23
CA GLY A 1 -18.92 -21.45 -19.77
C GLY A 1 -18.73 -20.01 -19.33
N ASP A 2 -17.84 -19.79 -18.41
CA ASP A 2 -17.59 -18.44 -17.85
C ASP A 2 -16.63 -17.70 -18.77
N GLU A 3 -17.19 -16.96 -19.72
CA GLU A 3 -16.41 -16.07 -20.59
C GLU A 3 -15.99 -14.84 -19.83
N TYR A 4 -14.74 -14.38 -20.04
CA TYR A 4 -14.28 -13.14 -19.42
C TYR A 4 -13.10 -12.50 -20.16
N SER A 5 -12.96 -11.19 -19.98
CA SER A 5 -11.72 -10.45 -20.21
C SER A 5 -11.30 -9.80 -18.90
N ARG A 6 -10.08 -10.05 -18.44
CA ARG A 6 -9.63 -9.55 -17.12
C ARG A 6 -8.16 -9.14 -17.06
N ILE A 7 -7.90 -8.19 -16.18
CA ILE A 7 -6.57 -7.81 -15.70
C ILE A 7 -6.51 -8.25 -14.24
N THR A 8 -5.53 -9.04 -13.85
CA THR A 8 -5.47 -9.62 -12.51
C THR A 8 -4.05 -9.92 -12.06
N PHE A 9 -3.82 -9.89 -10.75
CA PHE A 9 -2.65 -10.55 -10.16
C PHE A 9 -2.98 -12.02 -9.94
N ILE A 10 -2.08 -12.89 -10.34
CA ILE A 10 -2.22 -14.35 -10.19
C ILE A 10 -1.39 -14.86 -9.01
N SER A 11 -1.65 -16.08 -8.55
CA SER A 11 -1.14 -16.67 -7.30
C SER A 11 0.39 -16.65 -7.11
N ASN A 12 1.16 -16.47 -8.19
CA ASN A 12 2.61 -16.35 -8.15
C ASN A 12 3.12 -14.90 -8.18
N ASN A 13 2.28 -13.94 -7.81
CA ASN A 13 2.56 -12.49 -7.78
C ASN A 13 2.92 -11.89 -9.14
N LYS A 14 2.42 -12.45 -10.22
CA LYS A 14 2.56 -11.94 -11.58
C LYS A 14 1.29 -11.20 -12.00
N LEU A 15 1.46 -10.18 -12.84
CA LEU A 15 0.33 -9.52 -13.49
C LEU A 15 -0.03 -10.28 -14.76
N ALA A 16 -1.32 -10.46 -14.98
CA ALA A 16 -1.86 -11.12 -16.15
C ALA A 16 -3.00 -10.32 -16.80
N PHE A 17 -3.03 -10.35 -18.13
CA PHE A 17 -4.18 -10.00 -18.95
C PHE A 17 -4.65 -11.25 -19.65
N MET A 18 -5.93 -11.60 -19.52
CA MET A 18 -6.47 -12.84 -20.03
C MET A 18 -7.86 -12.63 -20.64
N ILE A 19 -8.13 -13.33 -21.74
CA ILE A 19 -9.45 -13.46 -22.34
C ILE A 19 -9.77 -14.95 -22.46
N LEU A 20 -10.87 -15.38 -21.83
CA LEU A 20 -11.42 -16.73 -21.96
C LEU A 20 -12.65 -16.68 -22.84
N GLY A 21 -12.72 -17.51 -23.85
CA GLY A 21 -13.86 -17.61 -24.76
C GLY A 21 -14.89 -18.62 -24.29
N SER A 22 -16.07 -18.61 -24.95
CA SER A 22 -17.21 -19.50 -24.68
C SER A 22 -16.91 -20.99 -24.87
N ASP A 23 -15.87 -21.29 -25.64
CA ASP A 23 -15.38 -22.65 -25.86
C ASP A 23 -14.45 -23.16 -24.74
N GLY A 24 -14.29 -22.36 -23.67
CA GLY A 24 -13.41 -22.70 -22.55
C GLY A 24 -11.91 -22.56 -22.83
N ASN A 25 -11.54 -22.02 -24.00
CA ASN A 25 -10.15 -21.81 -24.36
C ASN A 25 -9.72 -20.36 -24.20
N PHE A 26 -8.48 -20.13 -23.81
CA PHE A 26 -7.91 -18.79 -23.79
C PHE A 26 -7.77 -18.23 -25.22
N LYS A 27 -8.35 -17.05 -25.45
CA LYS A 27 -8.21 -16.25 -26.66
C LYS A 27 -7.08 -15.24 -26.57
N ALA A 28 -6.74 -14.86 -25.34
CA ALA A 28 -5.54 -14.12 -25.00
C ALA A 28 -5.01 -14.55 -23.64
N ALA A 29 -3.70 -14.66 -23.52
CA ALA A 29 -3.03 -14.85 -22.26
C ALA A 29 -1.68 -14.11 -22.29
N TYR A 30 -1.50 -13.17 -21.40
CA TYR A 30 -0.30 -12.36 -21.24
C TYR A 30 0.04 -12.35 -19.77
N LYS A 31 1.10 -13.05 -19.39
CA LYS A 31 1.57 -13.13 -18.01
C LYS A 31 2.97 -12.55 -17.93
N THR A 32 3.21 -11.64 -17.00
CA THR A 32 4.56 -11.04 -16.82
C THR A 32 5.59 -12.08 -16.38
N SER A 33 6.84 -11.93 -16.84
CA SER A 33 7.96 -12.68 -16.26
C SER A 33 8.33 -12.12 -14.87
N SER A 34 8.18 -10.82 -14.69
CA SER A 34 8.39 -10.11 -13.42
C SER A 34 7.35 -10.53 -12.37
N VAL A 35 7.76 -10.45 -11.10
CA VAL A 35 6.89 -10.65 -9.93
C VAL A 35 6.77 -9.35 -9.15
N PHE A 36 5.59 -9.08 -8.59
CA PHE A 36 5.25 -7.88 -7.84
C PHE A 36 4.93 -8.26 -6.41
N ARG A 37 5.92 -8.15 -5.52
CA ARG A 37 5.87 -8.63 -4.13
C ARG A 37 5.91 -7.53 -3.09
N ASP A 38 6.15 -6.31 -3.50
CA ASP A 38 6.08 -5.17 -2.61
C ASP A 38 4.63 -4.68 -2.53
N PHE A 39 3.93 -5.13 -1.51
CA PHE A 39 2.52 -4.79 -1.27
C PHE A 39 2.35 -3.36 -0.70
N SER A 40 3.45 -2.68 -0.37
CA SER A 40 3.42 -1.29 0.09
C SER A 40 3.66 -0.29 -1.04
N ALA A 41 4.09 -0.77 -2.21
CA ALA A 41 4.38 0.07 -3.35
C ALA A 41 3.15 0.30 -4.22
N TRP A 42 3.03 1.51 -4.75
CA TRP A 42 2.12 1.81 -5.84
C TRP A 42 2.71 1.34 -7.17
N TYR A 43 1.91 0.63 -7.94
CA TYR A 43 2.24 0.19 -9.30
C TYR A 43 1.32 0.89 -10.29
N HIS A 44 1.89 1.61 -11.25
CA HIS A 44 1.14 2.07 -12.42
C HIS A 44 1.01 0.91 -13.40
N ILE A 45 -0.20 0.48 -13.68
CA ILE A 45 -0.51 -0.59 -14.62
C ILE A 45 -1.21 0.02 -15.83
N CYS A 46 -0.70 -0.26 -17.05
CA CYS A 46 -1.34 0.13 -18.27
C CYS A 46 -1.44 -1.08 -19.21
N VAL A 47 -2.65 -1.38 -19.66
CA VAL A 47 -2.91 -2.42 -20.65
C VAL A 47 -3.48 -1.76 -21.89
N ALA A 48 -2.77 -1.84 -22.99
CA ALA A 48 -3.12 -1.22 -24.27
C ALA A 48 -3.53 -2.31 -25.25
N VAL A 49 -4.81 -2.31 -25.68
CA VAL A 49 -5.38 -3.35 -26.54
C VAL A 49 -5.84 -2.75 -27.87
N ASP A 50 -5.42 -3.35 -28.96
CA ASP A 50 -5.93 -3.11 -30.31
C ASP A 50 -5.82 -4.41 -31.13
N THR A 51 -6.89 -5.17 -31.15
CA THR A 51 -6.95 -6.46 -31.87
C THR A 51 -6.90 -6.29 -33.39
N GLY A 52 -7.16 -5.08 -33.92
CA GLY A 52 -7.06 -4.76 -35.35
C GLY A 52 -5.65 -4.81 -35.91
N GLN A 53 -4.61 -4.78 -35.06
CA GLN A 53 -3.23 -4.81 -35.48
C GLN A 53 -2.89 -6.08 -36.29
N SER A 54 -2.24 -5.90 -37.44
CA SER A 54 -1.80 -7.02 -38.30
C SER A 54 -0.77 -7.92 -37.60
N THR A 55 0.15 -7.31 -36.87
CA THR A 55 1.17 -8.01 -36.09
C THR A 55 0.60 -8.39 -34.72
N ASN A 56 0.54 -9.68 -34.43
CA ASN A 56 -0.09 -10.19 -33.22
C ASN A 56 0.53 -9.67 -31.92
N THR A 57 1.87 -9.47 -31.89
CA THR A 57 2.59 -8.91 -30.72
C THR A 57 2.24 -7.44 -30.44
N ASN A 58 1.61 -6.74 -31.37
CA ASN A 58 1.15 -5.36 -31.20
C ASN A 58 -0.29 -5.26 -30.70
N ARG A 59 -1.06 -6.38 -30.69
CA ARG A 59 -2.48 -6.36 -30.30
C ARG A 59 -2.71 -6.08 -28.83
N VAL A 60 -1.82 -6.55 -27.97
CA VAL A 60 -1.87 -6.29 -26.54
C VAL A 60 -0.48 -5.94 -26.03
N LYS A 61 -0.39 -4.86 -25.26
CA LYS A 61 0.84 -4.40 -24.59
C LYS A 61 0.56 -4.20 -23.12
N LEU A 62 1.36 -4.81 -22.28
CA LEU A 62 1.25 -4.75 -20.83
C LEU A 62 2.43 -3.98 -20.26
N TYR A 63 2.16 -2.88 -19.57
CA TYR A 63 3.16 -2.02 -18.95
C TYR A 63 2.98 -1.98 -17.45
N VAL A 64 4.09 -1.94 -16.73
CA VAL A 64 4.15 -1.65 -15.30
C VAL A 64 5.18 -0.55 -15.06
N ASN A 65 4.79 0.48 -14.33
CA ASN A 65 5.63 1.64 -14.03
C ASN A 65 6.30 2.24 -15.28
N GLY A 66 5.52 2.42 -16.34
CA GLY A 66 5.97 2.97 -17.61
C GLY A 66 6.76 2.02 -18.50
N THR A 67 7.11 0.83 -18.02
CA THR A 67 7.97 -0.13 -18.74
C THR A 67 7.16 -1.25 -19.35
N LEU A 68 7.34 -1.50 -20.67
CA LEU A 68 6.76 -2.64 -21.36
C LEU A 68 7.30 -3.94 -20.76
N GLN A 69 6.40 -4.82 -20.36
CA GLN A 69 6.76 -6.03 -19.64
C GLN A 69 7.25 -7.14 -20.58
N THR A 70 8.29 -7.85 -20.12
CA THR A 70 8.65 -9.14 -20.69
C THR A 70 7.63 -10.18 -20.25
N LEU A 71 7.13 -10.96 -21.18
CA LEU A 71 6.09 -11.96 -20.97
C LEU A 71 6.67 -13.36 -20.85
N LEU A 72 5.98 -14.24 -20.15
CA LEU A 72 6.27 -15.67 -20.18
C LEU A 72 6.00 -16.20 -21.59
N GLY A 73 6.84 -17.12 -22.05
CA GLY A 73 6.69 -17.76 -23.36
C GLY A 73 5.92 -19.08 -23.29
N GLY A 74 5.87 -19.77 -24.41
CA GLY A 74 5.22 -21.07 -24.52
C GLY A 74 3.69 -20.98 -24.42
N GLY A 75 3.05 -21.92 -23.74
CA GLY A 75 1.61 -21.95 -23.55
C GLY A 75 1.04 -20.85 -22.66
N ASP A 76 1.91 -20.07 -22.01
CA ASP A 76 1.53 -18.91 -21.20
C ASP A 76 1.38 -17.61 -22.00
N LEU A 77 1.74 -17.60 -23.30
CA LEU A 77 1.57 -16.48 -24.20
C LEU A 77 0.66 -16.86 -25.36
N ILE A 78 -0.52 -16.29 -25.38
CA ILE A 78 -1.53 -16.46 -26.41
C ILE A 78 -1.93 -15.07 -26.89
N HIS A 79 -1.77 -14.84 -28.20
CA HIS A 79 -2.22 -13.60 -28.83
C HIS A 79 -3.65 -13.75 -29.34
N PRO A 80 -4.52 -12.76 -29.13
CA PRO A 80 -5.87 -12.81 -29.70
C PRO A 80 -5.79 -12.82 -31.25
N ASP A 81 -6.79 -13.38 -31.89
CA ASP A 81 -6.93 -13.28 -33.33
C ASP A 81 -7.08 -11.82 -33.77
N GLN A 82 -6.73 -11.55 -35.03
CA GLN A 82 -6.95 -10.20 -35.57
C GLN A 82 -8.45 -9.90 -35.62
N ASN A 83 -8.79 -8.69 -35.17
CA ASN A 83 -10.19 -8.21 -35.03
C ASN A 83 -11.03 -9.06 -34.05
N TYR A 84 -10.36 -9.73 -33.09
CA TYR A 84 -11.10 -10.43 -32.02
C TYR A 84 -11.87 -9.40 -31.19
N ASP A 85 -13.17 -9.61 -31.06
CA ASP A 85 -14.04 -8.79 -30.23
C ASP A 85 -13.90 -9.20 -28.76
N THR A 86 -13.45 -8.27 -27.91
CA THR A 86 -13.23 -8.52 -26.49
C THR A 86 -14.51 -8.31 -25.70
N HIS A 87 -14.63 -8.90 -24.51
CA HIS A 87 -15.78 -8.67 -23.62
C HIS A 87 -15.76 -7.28 -22.95
N PHE A 88 -14.71 -6.48 -23.17
CA PHE A 88 -14.67 -5.10 -22.71
C PHE A 88 -15.61 -4.22 -23.54
N ASN A 89 -16.38 -3.36 -22.87
CA ASN A 89 -17.41 -2.49 -23.46
C ASN A 89 -18.59 -3.23 -24.12
N ASP A 90 -18.72 -4.53 -23.89
CA ASP A 90 -19.89 -5.30 -24.33
C ASP A 90 -20.99 -5.22 -23.28
N ALA A 91 -22.13 -4.64 -23.64
CA ALA A 91 -23.29 -4.47 -22.76
C ALA A 91 -23.94 -5.79 -22.29
N SER A 92 -23.61 -6.92 -22.93
CA SER A 92 -24.08 -8.24 -22.53
C SER A 92 -23.34 -8.76 -21.29
N TYR A 93 -22.22 -8.19 -20.95
CA TYR A 93 -21.38 -8.60 -19.80
C TYR A 93 -21.38 -7.54 -18.71
N LYS A 94 -21.35 -8.01 -17.45
CA LYS A 94 -21.12 -7.13 -16.31
C LYS A 94 -19.62 -6.80 -16.20
N HIS A 95 -19.32 -5.55 -15.90
CA HIS A 95 -17.95 -5.08 -15.66
C HIS A 95 -17.74 -4.89 -14.18
N TRP A 96 -16.62 -5.38 -13.69
CA TRP A 96 -16.27 -5.37 -12.28
C TRP A 96 -14.91 -4.69 -12.06
N ILE A 97 -14.78 -3.95 -10.97
CA ILE A 97 -13.52 -3.35 -10.51
C ILE A 97 -13.31 -3.81 -9.08
N GLY A 98 -12.14 -4.40 -8.80
CA GLY A 98 -11.77 -4.88 -7.47
C GLY A 98 -12.38 -6.22 -7.05
N ASN A 99 -13.18 -6.84 -7.90
CA ASN A 99 -13.79 -8.15 -7.62
C ASN A 99 -14.05 -8.94 -8.91
N GLU A 100 -14.52 -10.18 -8.76
CA GLU A 100 -15.04 -11.01 -9.85
C GLU A 100 -16.37 -11.67 -9.46
N PRO A 101 -17.15 -12.18 -10.44
CA PRO A 101 -18.37 -12.92 -10.15
C PRO A 101 -18.08 -14.15 -9.27
N GLY A 102 -18.84 -14.31 -8.17
CA GLY A 102 -18.63 -15.42 -7.22
C GLY A 102 -17.87 -15.01 -5.95
N GLY A 103 -17.14 -13.90 -5.95
CA GLY A 103 -16.50 -13.35 -4.76
C GLY A 103 -15.15 -13.96 -4.38
N ASP A 104 -14.62 -14.89 -5.18
CA ASP A 104 -13.38 -15.62 -4.87
C ASP A 104 -12.11 -14.84 -5.25
N GLY A 105 -12.23 -13.74 -6.01
CA GLY A 105 -11.13 -12.94 -6.55
C GLY A 105 -11.15 -11.48 -6.13
N SER A 106 -11.50 -11.17 -4.89
CA SER A 106 -11.48 -9.79 -4.38
C SER A 106 -10.05 -9.24 -4.36
N PHE A 107 -9.89 -8.01 -4.85
CA PHE A 107 -8.63 -7.28 -4.75
C PHE A 107 -8.45 -6.74 -3.33
N ASP A 108 -7.37 -7.13 -2.69
CA ASP A 108 -6.96 -6.62 -1.39
C ASP A 108 -5.82 -5.61 -1.57
N GLY A 109 -6.16 -4.32 -1.54
CA GLY A 109 -5.21 -3.23 -1.77
C GLY A 109 -5.92 -1.92 -2.09
N HIS A 110 -5.11 -0.92 -2.43
CA HIS A 110 -5.59 0.42 -2.80
C HIS A 110 -5.60 0.60 -4.32
N MET A 111 -6.58 1.33 -4.82
CA MET A 111 -6.70 1.73 -6.22
C MET A 111 -6.83 3.25 -6.32
N ALA A 112 -6.20 3.83 -7.32
CA ALA A 112 -6.27 5.25 -7.62
C ALA A 112 -6.25 5.48 -9.13
N GLU A 113 -6.91 6.54 -9.60
CA GLU A 113 -6.78 7.06 -10.97
C GLU A 113 -7.02 6.00 -12.06
N ILE A 114 -8.19 5.34 -12.05
CA ILE A 114 -8.56 4.40 -13.11
C ILE A 114 -9.00 5.19 -14.34
N ASN A 115 -8.24 5.05 -15.41
CA ASN A 115 -8.56 5.61 -16.72
C ASN A 115 -8.92 4.49 -17.69
N TRP A 116 -10.10 4.51 -18.23
CA TRP A 116 -10.58 3.63 -19.28
C TRP A 116 -10.82 4.44 -20.55
N VAL A 117 -9.99 4.23 -21.57
CA VAL A 117 -10.09 4.96 -22.83
C VAL A 117 -10.58 4.01 -23.92
N ASP A 118 -11.72 4.34 -24.53
CA ASP A 118 -12.35 3.57 -25.59
C ASP A 118 -11.92 4.09 -26.96
N GLY A 119 -11.53 3.16 -27.85
CA GLY A 119 -11.20 3.42 -29.24
C GLY A 119 -9.74 3.82 -29.52
N LEU A 120 -8.86 3.85 -28.49
CA LEU A 120 -7.45 4.20 -28.68
C LEU A 120 -6.55 3.21 -27.93
N GLN A 121 -5.47 2.77 -28.59
CA GLN A 121 -4.37 2.04 -27.95
C GLN A 121 -3.31 3.02 -27.46
N LEU A 122 -3.42 3.45 -26.21
CA LEU A 122 -2.51 4.42 -25.59
C LEU A 122 -1.41 3.74 -24.79
N ASP A 123 -0.29 4.42 -24.63
CA ASP A 123 0.82 3.99 -23.78
C ASP A 123 0.85 4.75 -22.43
N PRO A 124 1.70 4.34 -21.47
CA PRO A 124 1.79 4.97 -20.17
C PRO A 124 2.05 6.48 -20.18
N THR A 125 2.70 7.03 -21.22
CA THR A 125 3.03 8.46 -21.27
C THR A 125 1.79 9.34 -21.39
N SER A 126 0.64 8.77 -21.73
CA SER A 126 -0.65 9.46 -21.73
C SER A 126 -1.17 9.72 -20.31
N PHE A 127 -0.79 8.91 -19.34
CA PHE A 127 -1.33 8.88 -17.97
C PHE A 127 -0.30 9.15 -16.89
N THR A 128 0.98 9.20 -17.23
CA THR A 128 2.07 9.37 -16.28
C THR A 128 3.10 10.36 -16.79
N GLU A 129 3.82 10.95 -15.85
CA GLU A 129 5.00 11.77 -16.10
C GLU A 129 6.09 11.45 -15.07
N THR A 130 7.34 11.77 -15.41
CA THR A 130 8.45 11.64 -14.47
C THR A 130 8.55 12.90 -13.61
N ASP A 131 8.57 12.73 -12.28
CA ASP A 131 8.86 13.82 -11.37
C ASP A 131 10.27 14.36 -11.61
N THR A 132 10.39 15.65 -11.83
CA THR A 132 11.67 16.29 -12.19
C THR A 132 12.63 16.44 -11.01
N THR A 133 12.12 16.35 -9.79
CA THR A 133 12.92 16.50 -8.56
C THR A 133 13.47 15.15 -8.09
N TRP A 134 12.64 14.12 -8.12
CA TRP A 134 12.94 12.81 -7.53
C TRP A 134 13.10 11.69 -8.55
N GLY A 135 12.76 11.93 -9.81
CA GLY A 135 12.92 10.96 -10.89
C GLY A 135 11.93 9.78 -10.88
N HIS A 136 10.98 9.75 -9.96
CA HIS A 136 9.97 8.69 -9.94
C HIS A 136 8.82 8.97 -10.88
N LEU A 137 8.14 7.92 -11.31
CA LEU A 137 6.94 8.02 -12.13
C LEU A 137 5.75 8.43 -11.24
N LYS A 138 5.00 9.45 -11.66
CA LYS A 138 3.77 9.87 -11.00
C LYS A 138 2.61 9.95 -12.00
N PRO A 139 1.36 9.76 -11.57
CA PRO A 139 0.21 9.96 -12.44
C PRO A 139 0.10 11.42 -12.88
N LYS A 140 -0.37 11.60 -14.11
CA LYS A 140 -0.85 12.88 -14.63
C LYS A 140 -2.26 12.74 -15.16
N ARG A 141 -2.99 13.83 -15.16
CA ARG A 141 -4.33 13.86 -15.74
C ARG A 141 -4.30 13.59 -17.23
N TYR A 142 -5.08 12.61 -17.69
CA TYR A 142 -5.34 12.41 -19.11
C TYR A 142 -6.24 13.55 -19.63
N THR A 143 -5.85 14.17 -20.74
CA THR A 143 -6.54 15.29 -21.34
C THR A 143 -7.15 14.99 -22.70
N GLY A 144 -6.99 13.77 -23.19
CA GLY A 144 -7.59 13.30 -24.43
C GLY A 144 -9.07 12.92 -24.26
N ALA A 145 -9.70 12.54 -25.35
CA ALA A 145 -11.07 12.02 -25.32
C ALA A 145 -11.10 10.60 -24.77
N TYR A 146 -12.03 10.32 -23.88
CA TYR A 146 -12.22 8.98 -23.32
C TYR A 146 -12.95 8.03 -24.27
N GLY A 147 -13.59 8.54 -25.33
CA GLY A 147 -14.43 7.75 -26.25
C GLY A 147 -15.86 7.58 -25.72
N THR A 148 -16.64 6.74 -26.39
CA THR A 148 -18.08 6.59 -26.11
C THR A 148 -18.36 5.89 -24.78
N ASN A 149 -17.55 4.86 -24.45
CA ASN A 149 -17.70 4.04 -23.26
C ASN A 149 -16.54 4.23 -22.27
N GLY A 150 -15.67 5.22 -22.52
CA GLY A 150 -14.54 5.52 -21.66
C GLY A 150 -14.93 6.32 -20.44
N PHE A 151 -14.13 6.20 -19.38
CA PHE A 151 -14.38 6.89 -18.11
C PHE A 151 -13.09 7.13 -17.33
N HIS A 152 -13.20 8.01 -16.33
CA HIS A 152 -12.17 8.22 -15.32
C HIS A 152 -12.79 8.07 -13.92
N MET A 153 -12.14 7.26 -13.08
CA MET A 153 -12.54 7.07 -11.68
C MET A 153 -11.38 7.44 -10.76
N ASN A 154 -11.59 8.45 -9.92
CA ASN A 154 -10.58 8.94 -8.99
C ASN A 154 -10.90 8.66 -7.52
N PHE A 155 -12.03 8.02 -7.23
CA PHE A 155 -12.50 7.69 -5.88
C PHE A 155 -12.62 8.88 -4.92
N HIS A 156 -12.73 10.10 -5.44
CA HIS A 156 -12.73 11.31 -4.63
C HIS A 156 -14.02 11.50 -3.81
N SER A 157 -15.15 11.05 -4.32
CA SER A 157 -16.44 11.28 -3.67
C SER A 157 -16.73 10.23 -2.61
N SER A 158 -16.69 10.63 -1.33
CA SER A 158 -17.06 9.76 -0.20
C SER A 158 -18.54 9.32 -0.22
N GLY A 159 -19.40 10.09 -0.90
CA GLY A 159 -20.83 9.73 -1.05
C GLY A 159 -21.09 8.64 -2.12
N ASN A 160 -20.19 8.48 -3.07
CA ASN A 160 -20.25 7.44 -4.09
C ASN A 160 -18.86 7.17 -4.67
N LEU A 161 -18.18 6.14 -4.19
CA LEU A 161 -16.86 5.74 -4.67
C LEU A 161 -16.87 5.18 -6.10
N GLY A 162 -18.04 4.84 -6.63
CA GLY A 162 -18.22 4.33 -7.99
C GLY A 162 -18.45 5.42 -9.05
N LEU A 163 -18.23 6.70 -8.74
CA LEU A 163 -18.38 7.79 -9.72
C LEU A 163 -17.32 7.68 -10.81
N THR A 164 -17.79 7.70 -12.07
CA THR A 164 -16.95 7.61 -13.27
C THR A 164 -16.62 8.97 -13.89
N GLY A 165 -16.95 10.03 -13.20
CA GLY A 165 -16.82 11.39 -13.70
C GLY A 165 -15.73 12.22 -13.07
N GLY A 166 -14.67 11.65 -12.55
CA GLY A 166 -13.63 12.34 -11.75
C GLY A 166 -13.35 13.80 -12.10
N TYR A 167 -13.36 14.14 -13.39
CA TYR A 167 -13.28 15.52 -13.91
C TYR A 167 -14.40 15.86 -14.89
N VAL A 168 -15.09 14.87 -15.45
CA VAL A 168 -16.24 15.02 -16.36
C VAL A 168 -17.20 13.89 -16.05
N ASP A 169 -18.36 14.20 -15.48
CA ASP A 169 -19.40 13.21 -15.21
C ASP A 169 -19.95 12.64 -16.54
N THR A 170 -19.67 11.39 -16.81
CA THR A 170 -20.19 10.67 -17.97
C THR A 170 -21.57 10.04 -17.70
N GLY A 171 -22.07 10.14 -16.46
CA GLY A 171 -23.39 9.66 -16.06
C GLY A 171 -23.53 8.15 -15.83
N ALA A 172 -22.52 7.37 -16.19
CA ALA A 172 -22.52 5.91 -16.00
C ALA A 172 -21.68 5.54 -14.76
N ASN A 173 -22.32 5.45 -13.60
CA ASN A 173 -21.64 5.15 -12.35
C ASN A 173 -21.62 3.64 -12.07
N TYR A 174 -20.53 3.15 -11.49
CA TYR A 174 -20.47 1.79 -10.97
C TYR A 174 -21.30 1.68 -9.67
N ALA A 175 -22.06 0.62 -9.55
CA ALA A 175 -22.68 0.28 -8.27
C ALA A 175 -21.61 -0.18 -7.29
N VAL A 176 -21.56 0.47 -6.14
CA VAL A 176 -20.59 0.15 -5.09
C VAL A 176 -21.12 -0.97 -4.21
N ALA A 177 -20.29 -1.98 -3.94
CA ALA A 177 -20.60 -3.07 -3.02
C ALA A 177 -19.45 -3.22 -2.01
N ASN A 178 -19.81 -3.26 -0.72
CA ASN A 178 -18.88 -3.46 0.40
C ASN A 178 -17.77 -2.40 0.54
N LEU A 179 -17.97 -1.21 -0.04
CA LEU A 179 -17.08 -0.05 0.16
C LEU A 179 -17.89 1.09 0.81
N ALA A 180 -17.25 1.77 1.74
CA ALA A 180 -17.79 2.91 2.47
C ALA A 180 -16.81 4.10 2.43
N ALA A 181 -17.23 5.26 2.87
CA ALA A 181 -16.37 6.43 2.97
C ALA A 181 -15.12 6.21 3.85
N SER A 182 -15.20 5.30 4.82
CA SER A 182 -14.07 4.90 5.66
C SER A 182 -12.97 4.14 4.92
N ASP A 183 -13.24 3.65 3.71
CA ASP A 183 -12.27 2.91 2.90
C ASP A 183 -11.45 3.84 1.99
N GLN A 184 -11.79 5.14 1.97
CA GLN A 184 -10.91 6.13 1.36
C GLN A 184 -9.64 6.30 2.17
N SER A 185 -8.50 6.25 1.49
CA SER A 185 -7.18 6.52 2.05
C SER A 185 -6.63 7.85 1.57
N PHE A 186 -5.85 8.53 2.41
CA PHE A 186 -5.02 9.66 1.99
C PHE A 186 -3.78 9.20 1.22
N ASP A 187 -3.48 7.90 1.28
CA ASP A 187 -2.39 7.32 0.52
C ASP A 187 -2.71 7.34 -0.98
N SER A 188 -1.75 7.77 -1.76
CA SER A 188 -1.91 7.90 -3.21
C SER A 188 -0.55 7.75 -3.91
N PRO A 189 -0.53 7.49 -5.22
CA PRO A 189 0.73 7.38 -5.97
C PRO A 189 1.64 8.61 -5.92
N THR A 190 1.07 9.79 -5.62
CA THR A 190 1.83 11.05 -5.49
C THR A 190 2.13 11.43 -4.05
N ASN A 191 1.51 10.78 -3.09
CA ASN A 191 1.62 11.09 -1.68
C ASN A 191 1.43 9.82 -0.84
N ASN A 192 2.45 8.98 -0.86
CA ASN A 192 2.44 7.68 -0.23
C ASN A 192 2.76 7.82 1.27
N PHE A 193 1.85 7.38 2.11
CA PHE A 193 1.94 7.41 3.57
C PHE A 193 2.20 6.01 4.14
N ALA A 194 2.87 5.97 5.29
CA ALA A 194 2.98 4.74 6.05
C ALA A 194 1.60 4.29 6.57
N GLN A 195 1.30 3.02 6.38
CA GLN A 195 0.11 2.34 6.88
C GLN A 195 0.52 1.12 7.68
N TRP A 196 -0.37 0.53 8.44
CA TRP A 196 -0.14 -0.75 9.09
C TRP A 196 -0.17 -1.87 8.05
N ASN A 197 0.88 -2.68 8.01
CA ASN A 197 1.06 -3.70 6.97
C ASN A 197 0.30 -4.99 7.33
N PHE A 198 -0.73 -5.29 6.55
CA PHE A 198 -1.56 -6.48 6.70
C PHE A 198 -0.74 -7.78 6.71
N ASN A 199 0.31 -7.85 5.89
CA ASN A 199 1.12 -9.07 5.75
C ASN A 199 2.12 -9.31 6.89
N THR A 200 2.26 -8.33 7.81
CA THR A 200 3.21 -8.41 8.93
C THR A 200 2.53 -8.20 10.26
N LYS A 201 1.24 -8.52 10.36
CA LYS A 201 0.48 -8.45 11.61
C LYS A 201 0.23 -9.83 12.21
N ASN A 202 0.11 -9.90 13.53
CA ASN A 202 -0.45 -11.07 14.18
C ASN A 202 -1.93 -11.23 13.85
N SER A 203 -2.42 -12.47 13.95
CA SER A 203 -3.83 -12.82 13.67
C SER A 203 -4.84 -12.07 14.53
N ASP A 204 -4.44 -11.71 15.76
CA ASP A 204 -5.30 -11.03 16.75
C ASP A 204 -5.55 -9.55 16.43
N LEU A 205 -4.80 -8.99 15.48
CA LEU A 205 -4.95 -7.60 15.06
C LEU A 205 -5.94 -7.48 13.91
N THR A 206 -6.88 -6.57 14.05
CA THR A 206 -7.79 -6.14 13.00
C THR A 206 -7.35 -4.79 12.46
N LEU A 207 -7.24 -4.66 11.14
CA LEU A 207 -7.00 -3.38 10.48
C LEU A 207 -8.30 -2.79 9.98
N SER A 208 -8.40 -1.48 10.04
CA SER A 208 -9.52 -0.70 9.52
C SER A 208 -9.05 0.68 9.03
N ASN A 209 -9.97 1.48 8.48
CA ASN A 209 -9.68 2.80 7.94
C ASN A 209 -8.51 2.75 6.93
N ALA A 210 -8.64 1.89 5.94
CA ALA A 210 -7.63 1.71 4.90
C ALA A 210 -6.21 1.46 5.46
N GLY A 211 -6.09 0.62 6.50
CA GLY A 211 -4.80 0.27 7.10
C GLY A 211 -4.20 1.32 8.03
N THR A 212 -4.89 2.42 8.31
CA THR A 212 -4.38 3.45 9.24
C THR A 212 -4.73 3.19 10.70
N ARG A 213 -5.64 2.25 10.98
CA ARG A 213 -6.00 1.83 12.33
C ARG A 213 -5.71 0.34 12.54
N ALA A 214 -5.01 0.01 13.61
CA ALA A 214 -4.80 -1.35 14.10
C ALA A 214 -5.45 -1.51 15.47
N GLU A 215 -6.20 -2.57 15.68
CA GLU A 215 -6.93 -2.87 16.91
C GLU A 215 -6.69 -4.31 17.34
N SER A 216 -6.31 -4.51 18.59
CA SER A 216 -6.18 -5.86 19.18
C SER A 216 -7.55 -6.34 19.68
N GLY A 217 -7.89 -7.59 19.36
CA GLY A 217 -9.16 -8.19 19.79
C GLY A 217 -9.14 -8.65 21.23
N THR A 218 -8.74 -9.87 21.49
CA THR A 218 -8.71 -10.48 22.81
C THR A 218 -7.30 -10.66 23.33
N ASN A 219 -7.10 -10.16 24.52
CA ASN A 219 -5.81 -10.00 25.18
C ASN A 219 -5.28 -11.32 25.78
N THR A 220 -4.54 -12.10 25.02
CA THR A 220 -3.82 -13.25 25.60
C THR A 220 -2.34 -13.32 25.21
N ALA A 221 -1.87 -12.45 24.30
CA ALA A 221 -0.49 -12.45 23.82
C ALA A 221 -0.11 -11.08 23.27
N HIS A 222 1.20 -10.86 23.08
CA HIS A 222 1.69 -9.64 22.43
C HIS A 222 1.38 -9.69 20.93
N SER A 223 0.61 -8.72 20.45
CA SER A 223 0.23 -8.62 19.04
C SER A 223 1.07 -7.54 18.37
N ASN A 224 1.87 -7.95 17.39
CA ASN A 224 2.82 -7.07 16.71
C ASN A 224 2.38 -6.77 15.28
N ILE A 225 2.74 -5.57 14.81
CA ILE A 225 2.51 -5.12 13.43
C ILE A 225 3.60 -4.14 13.03
N ARG A 226 3.97 -4.14 11.75
CA ARG A 226 4.86 -3.14 11.15
C ARG A 226 4.09 -2.15 10.29
N ALA A 227 4.65 -0.95 10.14
CA ALA A 227 4.25 -0.06 9.07
C ALA A 227 4.74 -0.56 7.70
N THR A 228 4.12 -0.05 6.64
CA THR A 228 4.48 -0.39 5.24
C THR A 228 5.80 0.22 4.79
N MET A 229 6.24 1.32 5.44
CA MET A 229 7.47 2.02 5.08
C MET A 229 8.60 1.66 6.03
N GLY A 230 9.75 1.30 5.48
CA GLY A 230 11.02 1.24 6.17
C GLY A 230 11.74 2.59 6.11
N MET A 231 12.69 2.78 7.00
CA MET A 231 13.58 3.94 7.04
C MET A 231 14.99 3.48 6.65
N PRO A 232 15.34 3.51 5.34
CA PRO A 232 16.62 3.00 4.88
C PRO A 232 17.77 3.79 5.47
N ASN A 233 18.88 3.09 5.71
CA ASN A 233 20.10 3.70 6.21
C ASN A 233 20.67 4.72 5.21
N GLY A 234 21.18 5.85 5.71
CA GLY A 234 21.71 6.93 4.89
C GLY A 234 20.66 7.64 4.02
N SER A 235 19.38 7.52 4.36
CA SER A 235 18.26 8.11 3.60
C SER A 235 17.73 9.42 4.20
N GLY A 236 18.48 10.02 5.13
CA GLY A 236 18.16 11.31 5.72
C GLY A 236 17.29 11.22 6.97
N LYS A 237 16.42 12.19 7.15
CA LYS A 237 15.63 12.38 8.37
C LYS A 237 14.17 11.96 8.14
N TRP A 238 13.65 11.17 9.07
CA TRP A 238 12.31 10.61 9.06
C TRP A 238 11.51 11.06 10.26
N TYR A 239 10.22 11.21 10.07
CA TYR A 239 9.28 11.52 11.13
C TYR A 239 7.98 10.77 10.94
N CYS A 240 7.40 10.24 12.04
CA CYS A 240 6.07 9.65 12.03
C CYS A 240 5.35 9.84 13.37
N GLU A 241 4.04 9.75 13.32
CA GLU A 241 3.15 9.83 14.48
C GLU A 241 2.20 8.64 14.51
N CYS A 242 1.86 8.22 15.73
CA CYS A 242 0.81 7.24 16.00
C CYS A 242 -0.08 7.75 17.11
N LEU A 243 -1.40 7.80 16.88
CA LEU A 243 -2.37 8.08 17.94
C LEU A 243 -2.67 6.80 18.71
N ASN A 244 -2.28 6.77 19.97
CA ASN A 244 -2.80 5.77 20.89
C ASN A 244 -4.20 6.22 21.37
N ASN A 245 -5.23 5.45 20.99
CA ASN A 245 -6.63 5.81 21.23
C ASN A 245 -7.20 5.22 22.52
N GLU A 246 -6.49 4.30 23.17
CA GLU A 246 -6.97 3.58 24.35
C GLU A 246 -6.29 4.03 25.64
N ALA A 247 -6.96 3.74 26.75
CA ALA A 247 -6.38 3.86 28.08
C ALA A 247 -5.24 2.86 28.25
N ILE A 248 -4.08 3.36 28.66
CA ILE A 248 -2.96 2.52 29.04
C ILE A 248 -3.02 2.31 30.53
N GLY A 249 -3.02 1.07 30.98
CA GLY A 249 -3.01 0.71 32.40
C GLY A 249 -3.61 -0.65 32.70
N GLY A 250 -3.31 -1.21 33.82
CA GLY A 250 -3.75 -2.54 34.22
C GLY A 250 -3.12 -3.64 33.38
N THR A 251 -3.94 -4.36 32.62
CA THR A 251 -3.48 -5.43 31.71
C THR A 251 -3.23 -4.97 30.28
N THR A 252 -3.54 -3.71 29.96
CA THR A 252 -3.37 -3.17 28.60
C THR A 252 -1.98 -2.55 28.46
N ALA A 253 -1.21 -3.03 27.50
CA ALA A 253 0.11 -2.53 27.21
C ALA A 253 0.26 -2.26 25.71
N VAL A 254 0.95 -1.18 25.37
CA VAL A 254 1.22 -0.77 23.98
C VAL A 254 2.69 -0.40 23.82
N ALA A 255 3.31 -0.83 22.73
CA ALA A 255 4.64 -0.39 22.35
C ALA A 255 4.60 0.33 21.00
N PHE A 256 5.40 1.38 20.87
CA PHE A 256 5.61 2.09 19.61
C PHE A 256 7.07 2.46 19.46
N GLY A 257 7.64 2.14 18.32
CA GLY A 257 9.07 2.35 18.10
C GLY A 257 9.51 1.90 16.72
N VAL A 258 10.82 1.85 16.54
CA VAL A 258 11.48 1.28 15.36
C VAL A 258 12.20 0.00 15.76
N THR A 259 12.37 -0.89 14.80
CA THR A 259 13.12 -2.13 14.99
C THR A 259 14.10 -2.32 13.84
N LEU A 260 15.22 -2.96 14.16
CA LEU A 260 16.10 -3.49 13.14
C LEU A 260 15.43 -4.67 12.40
N GLY A 261 15.85 -4.93 11.16
CA GLY A 261 15.20 -5.91 10.28
C GLY A 261 15.16 -7.36 10.78
N GLN A 262 15.90 -7.68 11.84
CA GLN A 262 15.96 -9.03 12.44
C GLN A 262 14.89 -9.31 13.52
N PHE A 263 14.04 -8.36 13.82
CA PHE A 263 12.98 -8.57 14.81
C PHE A 263 11.94 -9.58 14.31
N ASP A 264 11.67 -10.62 15.10
CA ASP A 264 10.64 -11.61 14.77
C ASP A 264 9.26 -11.07 15.15
N TRP A 265 8.55 -10.57 14.15
CA TRP A 265 7.23 -9.97 14.28
C TRP A 265 6.12 -10.98 14.58
N PHE A 266 6.33 -12.24 14.24
CA PHE A 266 5.34 -13.30 14.43
C PHE A 266 5.48 -14.02 15.77
N ALA A 267 6.63 -13.88 16.43
CA ALA A 267 6.77 -14.33 17.79
C ALA A 267 5.93 -13.42 18.71
N ASN A 268 5.14 -14.04 19.60
CA ASN A 268 4.41 -13.35 20.66
C ASN A 268 5.41 -12.85 21.74
N THR A 269 6.35 -12.01 21.34
CA THR A 269 7.47 -11.58 22.18
C THR A 269 7.30 -10.13 22.61
N HIS A 270 7.61 -9.89 23.85
CA HIS A 270 7.63 -8.56 24.42
C HIS A 270 8.83 -7.77 23.87
N PRO A 271 8.64 -6.56 23.31
CA PRO A 271 9.70 -5.85 22.62
C PRO A 271 10.87 -5.44 23.54
N ILE A 272 10.65 -5.29 24.84
CA ILE A 272 11.69 -4.90 25.81
C ILE A 272 12.38 -6.11 26.44
N SER A 273 11.76 -7.28 26.52
CA SER A 273 12.31 -8.41 27.29
C SER A 273 13.07 -9.44 26.48
N SER A 274 13.00 -9.42 25.15
CA SER A 274 13.44 -10.55 24.34
C SER A 274 14.19 -10.22 23.06
N SER A 275 14.30 -8.94 22.69
CA SER A 275 14.76 -8.61 21.34
C SER A 275 15.76 -7.46 21.36
N SER A 276 16.99 -7.77 21.07
CA SER A 276 17.91 -6.78 20.52
C SER A 276 17.27 -6.13 19.29
N GLY A 277 17.42 -4.83 19.14
CA GLY A 277 16.96 -4.10 17.95
C GLY A 277 15.64 -3.36 18.06
N PHE A 278 14.95 -3.33 19.22
CA PHE A 278 13.82 -2.43 19.45
C PHE A 278 14.28 -1.12 20.11
N TYR A 279 13.84 0.00 19.53
CA TYR A 279 14.05 1.35 20.02
C TYR A 279 12.72 2.10 20.05
N GLY A 280 12.31 2.60 21.21
CA GLY A 280 11.01 3.25 21.33
C GLY A 280 10.51 3.29 22.77
N SER A 281 9.21 3.18 22.96
CA SER A 281 8.62 3.13 24.27
C SER A 281 7.61 2.01 24.41
N TYR A 282 7.54 1.43 25.59
CA TYR A 282 6.59 0.42 25.98
C TYR A 282 5.84 0.90 27.21
N HIS A 283 4.53 0.85 27.14
CA HIS A 283 3.63 1.30 28.18
C HIS A 283 2.79 0.15 28.73
N SER A 284 2.84 -0.04 30.05
CA SER A 284 1.93 -0.91 30.79
C SER A 284 1.37 -0.17 32.02
N SER A 285 1.86 -0.46 33.21
CA SER A 285 1.56 0.32 34.43
C SER A 285 2.47 1.54 34.62
N GLY A 286 3.50 1.68 33.83
CA GLY A 286 4.44 2.78 33.64
C GLY A 286 4.85 2.83 32.18
N ALA A 287 5.68 3.79 31.80
CA ALA A 287 6.20 3.86 30.46
C ALA A 287 7.72 3.72 30.50
N ASP A 288 8.22 2.67 29.89
CA ASP A 288 9.64 2.43 29.73
C ASP A 288 10.14 2.98 28.40
N ILE A 289 11.28 3.65 28.41
CA ILE A 289 12.05 3.94 27.21
C ILE A 289 12.94 2.74 26.95
N ALA A 290 12.94 2.27 25.73
CA ALA A 290 13.75 1.14 25.29
C ALA A 290 14.82 1.56 24.30
N SER A 291 16.03 1.08 24.54
CA SER A 291 17.14 1.16 23.62
C SER A 291 17.72 -0.24 23.42
N ASN A 292 17.73 -0.70 22.18
CA ASN A 292 18.20 -2.05 21.81
C ASN A 292 17.54 -3.17 22.64
N GLY A 293 16.24 -3.05 22.92
CA GLY A 293 15.46 -4.02 23.69
C GLY A 293 15.65 -3.99 25.21
N ALA A 294 16.43 -3.06 25.75
CA ALA A 294 16.61 -2.88 27.18
C ALA A 294 15.88 -1.60 27.65
N SER A 295 15.23 -1.65 28.83
CA SER A 295 14.71 -0.44 29.49
C SER A 295 15.87 0.43 29.94
N THR A 296 15.86 1.70 29.56
CA THR A 296 16.89 2.68 29.92
C THR A 296 16.38 3.79 30.84
N GLY A 297 15.06 4.01 30.85
CA GLY A 297 14.43 5.02 31.68
C GLY A 297 12.92 4.84 31.74
N THR A 298 12.28 5.57 32.63
CA THR A 298 10.82 5.58 32.78
C THR A 298 10.27 6.98 32.61
N ILE A 299 9.14 7.10 31.96
CA ILE A 299 8.41 8.34 31.78
C ILE A 299 7.00 8.24 32.35
N SER A 300 6.48 9.33 32.86
CA SER A 300 5.08 9.40 33.26
C SER A 300 4.23 9.80 32.08
N VAL A 301 3.36 8.92 31.63
CA VAL A 301 2.37 9.22 30.60
C VAL A 301 1.01 9.36 31.25
N ALA A 302 0.46 10.55 31.21
CA ALA A 302 -0.89 10.82 31.68
C ALA A 302 -1.88 10.68 30.53
N GLY A 303 -2.82 9.78 30.69
CA GLY A 303 -4.10 9.82 29.99
C GLY A 303 -4.20 9.03 28.67
N ASN A 304 -5.44 8.89 28.30
CA ASN A 304 -5.91 8.30 27.05
C ASN A 304 -5.65 9.28 25.89
N ARG A 305 -5.50 8.76 24.69
CA ARG A 305 -5.40 9.54 23.45
C ARG A 305 -4.16 10.44 23.38
N SER A 306 -3.01 9.82 23.51
CA SER A 306 -1.72 10.49 23.32
C SER A 306 -1.19 10.28 21.90
N ILE A 307 -0.56 11.32 21.37
CA ILE A 307 0.17 11.25 20.08
C ILE A 307 1.60 10.84 20.42
N TRP A 308 2.01 9.68 19.91
CA TRP A 308 3.36 9.17 20.04
C TRP A 308 4.14 9.52 18.78
N GLN A 309 5.35 9.98 18.96
CA GLN A 309 6.13 10.62 17.92
C GLN A 309 7.51 9.96 17.84
N ILE A 310 7.96 9.75 16.63
CA ILE A 310 9.30 9.26 16.32
C ILE A 310 9.95 10.23 15.35
N ALA A 311 11.15 10.68 15.67
CA ALA A 311 12.07 11.30 14.73
C ALA A 311 13.33 10.45 14.64
N TYR A 312 13.82 10.22 13.44
CA TYR A 312 14.96 9.37 13.17
C TYR A 312 15.86 10.01 12.11
N ASN A 313 17.13 10.11 12.44
CA ASN A 313 18.17 10.49 11.48
C ASN A 313 18.93 9.24 11.05
N SER A 314 18.61 8.71 9.89
CA SER A 314 19.19 7.46 9.38
C SER A 314 20.65 7.62 8.93
N ASP A 315 21.15 8.86 8.76
CA ASP A 315 22.53 9.11 8.35
C ASP A 315 23.53 8.84 9.51
N ASN A 316 23.05 8.98 10.75
CA ASN A 316 23.90 8.79 11.94
C ASN A 316 23.26 7.92 13.03
N GLY A 317 22.08 7.32 12.75
CA GLY A 317 21.39 6.43 13.66
C GLY A 317 20.71 7.10 14.87
N GLN A 318 20.67 8.41 14.95
CA GLN A 318 20.03 9.10 16.06
C GLN A 318 18.51 8.95 16.04
N PHE A 319 17.95 8.53 17.16
CA PHE A 319 16.52 8.27 17.34
C PHE A 319 15.98 9.12 18.49
N TRP A 320 14.83 9.75 18.27
CA TRP A 320 14.10 10.52 19.28
C TRP A 320 12.70 9.95 19.41
N PHE A 321 12.27 9.77 20.65
CA PHE A 321 10.90 9.39 20.99
C PHE A 321 10.21 10.53 21.74
N GLY A 322 8.97 10.81 21.38
CA GLY A 322 8.17 11.87 21.97
C GLY A 322 6.73 11.46 22.23
N ILE A 323 6.08 12.16 23.16
CA ILE A 323 4.65 12.05 23.41
C ILE A 323 4.07 13.45 23.54
N ASN A 324 3.04 13.77 22.76
CA ASN A 324 2.35 15.06 22.77
C ASN A 324 3.33 16.25 22.71
N ASN A 325 4.32 16.18 21.80
CA ASN A 325 5.41 17.15 21.61
C ASN A 325 6.41 17.29 22.77
N THR A 326 6.35 16.42 23.78
CA THR A 326 7.43 16.30 24.76
C THR A 326 8.39 15.22 24.32
N TRP A 327 9.64 15.56 24.07
CA TRP A 327 10.68 14.64 23.60
C TRP A 327 11.53 14.18 24.78
N TYR A 328 11.86 12.88 24.81
CA TYR A 328 12.49 12.25 25.96
C TYR A 328 13.91 11.78 25.68
N GLU A 329 14.80 11.97 26.64
CA GLU A 329 16.11 11.36 26.73
C GLU A 329 16.03 9.88 27.13
N ALA A 330 17.12 9.16 27.03
CA ALA A 330 17.19 7.73 27.37
C ALA A 330 16.78 7.45 28.84
N ASP A 331 17.06 8.36 29.76
CA ASP A 331 16.75 8.25 31.19
C ASP A 331 15.37 8.83 31.59
N GLY A 332 14.60 9.31 30.61
CA GLY A 332 13.30 9.95 30.82
C GLY A 332 13.36 11.47 30.99
N GLY A 333 14.53 12.10 30.92
CA GLY A 333 14.67 13.55 30.86
C GLY A 333 13.96 14.16 29.65
N THR A 334 13.64 15.46 29.70
CA THR A 334 12.82 16.16 28.68
C THR A 334 13.58 17.25 27.92
N SER A 335 14.90 17.21 27.93
CA SER A 335 15.74 18.17 27.18
C SER A 335 16.10 17.71 25.77
N SER A 336 15.52 16.60 25.34
CA SER A 336 15.65 16.00 24.00
C SER A 336 15.02 16.90 22.93
N ASN A 337 15.71 17.09 21.80
CA ASN A 337 15.20 17.93 20.71
C ASN A 337 15.64 17.45 19.33
N PRO A 338 14.75 16.80 18.58
CA PRO A 338 15.07 16.30 17.24
C PRO A 338 15.30 17.42 16.21
N SER A 339 14.72 18.61 16.39
CA SER A 339 14.82 19.69 15.38
C SER A 339 16.24 20.23 15.25
N ASN A 340 16.99 20.25 16.34
CA ASN A 340 18.40 20.65 16.35
C ASN A 340 19.38 19.50 16.53
N GLY A 341 18.87 18.26 16.64
CA GLY A 341 19.69 17.05 16.74
C GLY A 341 20.34 16.82 18.11
N THR A 342 19.82 17.44 19.19
CA THR A 342 20.40 17.29 20.54
C THR A 342 19.69 16.22 21.36
N ASN A 343 20.46 15.60 22.26
CA ASN A 343 20.00 14.64 23.26
C ASN A 343 19.05 13.56 22.68
N PRO A 344 19.52 12.72 21.74
CA PRO A 344 18.67 11.66 21.20
C PRO A 344 18.27 10.68 22.30
N THR A 345 17.08 10.13 22.20
CA THR A 345 16.59 9.06 23.10
C THR A 345 17.49 7.82 23.00
N ALA A 346 17.98 7.54 21.80
CA ALA A 346 18.90 6.43 21.57
C ALA A 346 19.75 6.68 20.31
N THR A 347 20.79 5.88 20.16
CA THR A 347 21.49 5.71 18.89
C THR A 347 21.28 4.27 18.44
N VAL A 348 20.69 4.09 17.27
CA VAL A 348 20.44 2.78 16.67
C VAL A 348 21.78 2.20 16.27
N ALA A 349 22.20 1.10 16.90
CA ALA A 349 23.36 0.35 16.50
C ALA A 349 23.13 -0.22 15.09
N ASP A 350 24.15 -0.27 14.27
CA ASP A 350 24.07 -0.76 12.88
C ASP A 350 23.30 0.15 11.90
N ALA A 351 23.13 1.44 12.22
CA ALA A 351 22.66 2.42 11.25
C ALA A 351 23.64 2.59 10.06
N GLY A 352 24.49 1.62 9.79
CA GLY A 352 25.54 1.65 8.77
C GLY A 352 25.94 0.29 8.22
N ALA A 353 25.27 -0.79 8.59
CA ALA A 353 25.58 -2.13 8.10
C ALA A 353 24.61 -2.62 7.02
#